data_3e076c1ceea88314d08185881eabdafa
#
_entry.id   3e076c1ceea88314d08185881eabdafa
#
_cell.length_a   1.000
_cell.length_b   1.000
_cell.length_c   1.000
_cell.angle_alpha   90.00
_cell.angle_beta   90.00
_cell.angle_gamma   90.00
#
_symmetry.space_group_name_H-M   'P 1'
#
loop_
_entity.id
_entity.type
_entity.pdbx_description
1 polymer ?
#
loop_
_entity_poly.entity_id
_entity_poly.type
_entity_poly.pdbx_seq_one_letter_code
_entity_poly.pdbx_strand_id
1 'polypeptide(L)'
;MQVKPTLNPDVIIVGAGPVGLALAIELGQRNISCVILEKNERVGYAPRAKTTNARTREHFRRWGIAQNLRKASPLGMDYPSNVVFCTRLSGFELMRFENAFYCAPGRNPFYSEHSQWIPQYTVEEVMRSHVSTLPSVQMLFNTEVLQVSQQADQVQLV
;
A
#
# COMPACT_ATOMS: atom_id res chain seq x y z
N MET A 1 20.07 30.63 4.95
CA MET A 1 19.93 29.29 5.54
C MET A 1 18.55 29.25 6.21
N GLN A 2 17.54 28.66 5.58
CA GLN A 2 16.24 28.51 6.24
C GLN A 2 16.36 27.35 7.25
N VAL A 3 16.20 27.65 8.52
CA VAL A 3 16.09 26.65 9.58
C VAL A 3 14.78 25.90 9.31
N LYS A 4 14.86 24.63 8.89
CA LYS A 4 13.67 23.78 8.80
C LYS A 4 13.07 23.64 10.20
N PRO A 5 11.73 23.74 10.35
CA PRO A 5 11.11 23.56 11.63
C PRO A 5 11.43 22.17 12.17
N THR A 6 11.83 22.10 13.42
CA THR A 6 12.03 20.81 14.12
C THR A 6 10.66 20.17 14.32
N LEU A 7 10.43 19.05 13.66
CA LEU A 7 9.25 18.23 13.86
C LEU A 7 9.53 17.28 15.03
N ASN A 8 8.60 17.19 15.95
CA ASN A 8 8.69 16.30 17.10
C ASN A 8 7.45 15.38 17.19
N PRO A 9 7.25 14.48 16.22
CA PRO A 9 6.16 13.50 16.26
C PRO A 9 6.48 12.34 17.20
N ASP A 10 5.44 11.60 17.62
CA ASP A 10 5.62 10.37 18.39
C ASP A 10 6.31 9.26 17.56
N VAL A 11 6.03 9.24 16.25
CA VAL A 11 6.58 8.24 15.33
C VAL A 11 7.07 8.88 14.04
N ILE A 12 8.25 8.47 13.59
CA ILE A 12 8.77 8.81 12.27
C ILE A 12 8.80 7.54 11.41
N ILE A 13 8.22 7.63 10.21
CA ILE A 13 8.19 6.55 9.23
C ILE A 13 9.10 6.95 8.06
N VAL A 14 10.09 6.11 7.76
CA VAL A 14 10.98 6.33 6.62
C VAL A 14 10.49 5.51 5.42
N GLY A 15 10.02 6.21 4.41
CA GLY A 15 9.47 5.64 3.18
C GLY A 15 7.94 5.63 3.12
N ALA A 16 7.38 6.18 2.03
CA ALA A 16 5.94 6.19 1.73
C ALA A 16 5.53 5.07 0.76
N GLY A 17 6.15 3.91 0.85
CA GLY A 17 5.70 2.69 0.18
C GLY A 17 4.50 2.05 0.91
N PRO A 18 3.96 0.92 0.40
CA PRO A 18 2.73 0.31 0.94
C PRO A 18 2.78 0.02 2.44
N VAL A 19 3.94 -0.40 2.95
CA VAL A 19 4.11 -0.73 4.38
C VAL A 19 4.13 0.52 5.25
N GLY A 20 4.89 1.54 4.86
CA GLY A 20 4.93 2.81 5.59
C GLY A 20 3.58 3.52 5.60
N LEU A 21 2.88 3.53 4.47
CA LEU A 21 1.53 4.08 4.37
C LEU A 21 0.53 3.29 5.23
N ALA A 22 0.62 1.94 5.27
CA ALA A 22 -0.23 1.13 6.13
C ALA A 22 -0.02 1.45 7.61
N LEU A 23 1.23 1.57 8.04
CA LEU A 23 1.56 1.97 9.41
C LEU A 23 1.01 3.38 9.72
N ALA A 24 1.19 4.32 8.81
CA ALA A 24 0.67 5.68 8.98
C ALA A 24 -0.87 5.73 9.11
N ILE A 25 -1.59 4.91 8.33
CA ILE A 25 -3.05 4.80 8.46
C ILE A 25 -3.43 4.26 9.83
N GLU A 26 -2.75 3.20 10.30
CA GLU A 26 -3.01 2.60 11.61
C GLU A 26 -2.75 3.58 12.76
N LEU A 27 -1.67 4.35 12.69
CA LEU A 27 -1.34 5.38 13.69
C LEU A 27 -2.33 6.55 13.61
N GLY A 28 -2.58 7.04 12.40
CA GLY A 28 -3.47 8.19 12.19
C GLY A 28 -4.90 7.93 12.62
N GLN A 29 -5.45 6.73 12.39
CA GLN A 29 -6.77 6.34 12.88
C GLN A 29 -6.86 6.25 14.42
N ARG A 30 -5.72 6.20 15.10
CA ARG A 30 -5.60 6.22 16.57
C ARG A 30 -5.19 7.60 17.12
N ASN A 31 -5.12 8.60 16.24
CA ASN A 31 -4.67 9.97 16.57
C ASN A 31 -3.24 10.00 17.13
N ILE A 32 -2.39 9.05 16.78
CA ILE A 32 -0.97 9.06 17.12
C ILE A 32 -0.26 9.95 16.10
N SER A 33 0.50 10.91 16.60
CA SER A 33 1.24 11.85 15.78
C SER A 33 2.36 11.14 15.01
N CYS A 34 2.34 11.21 13.69
CA CYS A 34 3.42 10.66 12.91
C CYS A 34 3.79 11.48 11.67
N VAL A 35 5.05 11.36 11.27
CA VAL A 35 5.60 11.97 10.05
C VAL A 35 6.15 10.87 9.15
N ILE A 36 5.77 10.90 7.87
CA ILE A 36 6.35 10.06 6.83
C ILE A 36 7.38 10.90 6.07
N LEU A 37 8.60 10.37 5.95
CA LEU A 37 9.68 10.96 5.15
C LEU A 37 9.86 10.10 3.90
N GLU A 38 9.66 10.68 2.71
CA GLU A 38 9.80 10.00 1.43
C GLU A 38 10.74 10.79 0.52
N LYS A 39 11.77 10.12 0.03
CA LYS A 39 12.79 10.76 -0.83
C LYS A 39 12.27 11.14 -2.21
N ASN A 40 11.28 10.44 -2.72
CA ASN A 40 10.69 10.70 -4.02
C ASN A 40 9.46 11.59 -3.90
N GLU A 41 9.20 12.38 -4.93
CA GLU A 41 8.01 13.23 -5.00
C GLU A 41 6.74 12.43 -5.27
N ARG A 42 6.84 11.39 -6.07
CA ARG A 42 5.70 10.61 -6.56
C ARG A 42 5.93 9.11 -6.45
N VAL A 43 4.84 8.37 -6.57
CA VAL A 43 4.86 6.92 -6.72
C VAL A 43 5.62 6.53 -8.00
N GLY A 44 6.51 5.55 -7.90
CA GLY A 44 7.18 5.01 -9.07
C GLY A 44 6.24 4.13 -9.90
N TYR A 45 6.22 4.34 -11.22
CA TYR A 45 5.40 3.55 -12.13
C TYR A 45 6.03 2.21 -12.58
N ALA A 46 7.22 1.88 -12.10
CA ALA A 46 7.80 0.59 -12.38
C ALA A 46 6.91 -0.53 -11.84
N PRO A 47 6.53 -1.52 -12.65
CA PRO A 47 5.68 -2.61 -12.18
C PRO A 47 6.43 -3.44 -11.13
N ARG A 48 5.85 -3.53 -9.94
CA ARG A 48 6.32 -4.38 -8.83
C ARG A 48 5.25 -5.42 -8.54
N ALA A 49 4.48 -5.26 -7.46
CA ALA A 49 3.31 -6.09 -7.23
C ALA A 49 2.15 -5.68 -8.15
N LYS A 50 1.40 -6.66 -8.61
CA LYS A 50 0.22 -6.47 -9.48
C LYS A 50 -1.05 -7.07 -8.88
N THR A 51 -0.95 -7.66 -7.71
CA THR A 51 -2.09 -8.28 -7.00
C THR A 51 -2.07 -7.90 -5.53
N THR A 52 -3.25 -7.71 -4.96
CA THR A 52 -3.46 -7.66 -3.51
C THR A 52 -4.26 -8.90 -3.10
N ASN A 53 -3.81 -9.59 -2.06
CA ASN A 53 -4.50 -10.76 -1.54
C ASN A 53 -5.72 -10.37 -0.67
N ALA A 54 -6.57 -11.35 -0.37
CA ALA A 54 -7.77 -11.15 0.44
C ALA A 54 -7.45 -10.48 1.80
N ARG A 55 -6.39 -10.94 2.49
CA ARG A 55 -6.00 -10.36 3.79
C ARG A 55 -5.63 -8.88 3.71
N THR A 56 -4.86 -8.50 2.70
CA THR A 56 -4.56 -7.08 2.45
C THR A 56 -5.84 -6.28 2.19
N ARG A 57 -6.75 -6.83 1.39
CA ARG A 57 -8.05 -6.22 1.10
C ARG A 57 -8.92 -6.03 2.33
N GLU A 58 -8.87 -6.96 3.29
CA GLU A 58 -9.58 -6.85 4.57
C GLU A 58 -9.04 -5.68 5.42
N HIS A 59 -7.73 -5.40 5.39
CA HIS A 59 -7.18 -4.19 5.99
C HIS A 59 -7.76 -2.93 5.35
N PHE A 60 -7.82 -2.86 4.02
CA PHE A 60 -8.43 -1.74 3.30
C PHE A 60 -9.91 -1.55 3.66
N ARG A 61 -10.65 -2.66 3.86
CA ARG A 61 -12.03 -2.61 4.35
C ARG A 61 -12.10 -2.01 5.74
N ARG A 62 -11.24 -2.44 6.66
CA ARG A 62 -11.17 -1.91 8.04
C ARG A 62 -10.83 -0.42 8.05
N TRP A 63 -9.96 0.05 7.14
CA TRP A 63 -9.64 1.46 6.99
C TRP A 63 -10.72 2.28 6.28
N GLY A 64 -11.76 1.64 5.75
CA GLY A 64 -12.86 2.32 5.06
C GLY A 64 -12.58 2.65 3.58
N ILE A 65 -11.48 2.17 3.00
CA ILE A 65 -11.02 2.53 1.64
C ILE A 65 -11.05 1.38 0.62
N ALA A 66 -11.66 0.25 0.95
CA ALA A 66 -11.73 -0.89 0.03
C ALA A 66 -12.46 -0.54 -1.28
N GLN A 67 -13.50 0.29 -1.22
CA GLN A 67 -14.22 0.74 -2.42
C GLN A 67 -13.40 1.71 -3.26
N ASN A 68 -12.61 2.57 -2.63
CA ASN A 68 -11.71 3.48 -3.34
C ASN A 68 -10.70 2.68 -4.16
N LEU A 69 -10.15 1.61 -3.57
CA LEU A 69 -9.23 0.72 -4.27
C LEU A 69 -9.90 0.00 -5.45
N ARG A 70 -11.15 -0.48 -5.29
CA ARG A 70 -11.90 -1.09 -6.39
C ARG A 70 -12.10 -0.13 -7.56
N LYS A 71 -12.50 1.11 -7.26
CA LYS A 71 -12.74 2.14 -8.28
C LYS A 71 -11.47 2.60 -8.99
N ALA A 72 -10.35 2.63 -8.29
CA ALA A 72 -9.07 3.05 -8.83
C ALA A 72 -8.39 1.99 -9.71
N SER A 73 -8.80 0.72 -9.58
CA SER A 73 -8.19 -0.36 -10.36
C SER A 73 -8.50 -0.21 -11.85
N PRO A 74 -7.49 -0.30 -12.72
CA PRO A 74 -7.68 -0.31 -14.17
C PRO A 74 -8.33 -1.61 -14.68
N LEU A 75 -8.36 -2.65 -13.83
CA LEU A 75 -8.92 -3.96 -14.15
C LEU A 75 -10.19 -4.18 -13.34
N GLY A 76 -11.23 -4.69 -14.00
CA GLY A 76 -12.49 -5.06 -13.34
C GLY A 76 -12.30 -6.20 -12.33
N MET A 77 -13.28 -6.36 -11.45
CA MET A 77 -13.30 -7.45 -10.46
C MET A 77 -13.51 -8.84 -11.10
N ASP A 78 -13.95 -8.85 -12.33
CA ASP A 78 -14.17 -10.03 -13.19
C ASP A 78 -12.94 -10.40 -14.04
N TYR A 79 -11.86 -9.64 -13.90
CA TYR A 79 -10.62 -9.95 -14.61
C TYR A 79 -10.11 -11.35 -14.24
N PRO A 80 -9.85 -12.22 -15.23
CA PRO A 80 -9.47 -13.60 -14.97
C PRO A 80 -8.17 -13.71 -14.16
N SER A 81 -8.17 -14.56 -13.14
CA SER A 81 -6.98 -14.87 -12.35
C SER A 81 -6.52 -16.32 -12.52
N ASN A 82 -6.65 -16.83 -13.74
CA ASN A 82 -6.25 -18.18 -14.07
C ASN A 82 -4.72 -18.29 -14.15
N VAL A 83 -4.19 -19.40 -13.68
CA VAL A 83 -2.79 -19.78 -13.87
C VAL A 83 -2.73 -20.98 -14.81
N VAL A 84 -2.05 -20.80 -15.92
CA VAL A 84 -1.92 -21.83 -16.96
C VAL A 84 -0.47 -22.26 -17.08
N PHE A 85 -0.24 -23.56 -16.98
CA PHE A 85 1.03 -24.19 -17.26
C PHE A 85 1.01 -24.75 -18.68
N CYS A 86 1.95 -24.34 -19.51
CA CYS A 86 2.05 -24.79 -20.89
C CYS A 86 3.52 -25.09 -21.24
N THR A 87 3.72 -25.89 -22.28
CA THR A 87 5.08 -26.19 -22.79
C THR A 87 5.74 -24.96 -23.40
N ARG A 88 4.95 -24.09 -24.04
CA ARG A 88 5.31 -22.79 -24.63
C ARG A 88 4.01 -22.04 -24.93
N LEU A 89 4.07 -20.75 -25.23
CA LEU A 89 2.88 -19.91 -25.48
C LEU A 89 1.94 -20.47 -26.57
N SER A 90 2.49 -21.09 -27.60
CA SER A 90 1.73 -21.75 -28.69
C SER A 90 1.75 -23.28 -28.60
N GLY A 91 2.10 -23.84 -27.46
CA GLY A 91 2.25 -25.28 -27.23
C GLY A 91 1.04 -25.91 -26.56
N PHE A 92 1.30 -27.06 -25.94
CA PHE A 92 0.27 -27.80 -25.21
C PHE A 92 0.03 -27.19 -23.83
N GLU A 93 -1.24 -27.02 -23.45
CA GLU A 93 -1.63 -26.76 -22.07
C GLU A 93 -1.45 -28.04 -21.24
N LEU A 94 -0.72 -27.92 -20.14
CA LEU A 94 -0.43 -29.03 -19.23
C LEU A 94 -1.41 -29.04 -18.05
N MET A 95 -1.74 -27.84 -17.53
CA MET A 95 -2.59 -27.67 -16.37
C MET A 95 -3.16 -26.26 -16.35
N ARG A 96 -4.39 -26.13 -15.86
CA ARG A 96 -5.04 -24.83 -15.61
C ARG A 96 -5.65 -24.82 -14.22
N PHE A 97 -5.38 -23.74 -13.49
CA PHE A 97 -6.04 -23.42 -12.24
C PHE A 97 -6.94 -22.21 -12.46
N GLU A 98 -8.23 -22.45 -12.44
CA GLU A 98 -9.22 -21.37 -12.57
C GLU A 98 -9.24 -20.54 -11.28
N ASN A 99 -9.36 -19.23 -11.43
CA ASN A 99 -9.41 -18.28 -10.31
C ASN A 99 -8.35 -18.54 -9.23
N ALA A 100 -7.11 -18.85 -9.63
CA ALA A 100 -6.02 -19.30 -8.76
C ALA A 100 -5.66 -18.30 -7.63
N PHE A 101 -5.96 -17.02 -7.80
CA PHE A 101 -5.72 -15.97 -6.79
C PHE A 101 -7.00 -15.53 -6.07
N TYR A 102 -8.12 -16.22 -6.26
CA TYR A 102 -9.41 -15.87 -5.64
C TYR A 102 -9.84 -14.42 -5.90
N CYS A 103 -9.60 -13.92 -7.11
CA CYS A 103 -9.98 -12.57 -7.51
C CYS A 103 -11.44 -12.46 -7.95
N ALA A 104 -12.04 -13.55 -8.45
CA ALA A 104 -13.43 -13.54 -8.85
C ALA A 104 -14.36 -13.30 -7.65
N PRO A 105 -15.33 -12.38 -7.79
CA PRO A 105 -16.28 -12.10 -6.72
C PRO A 105 -17.17 -13.32 -6.44
N GLY A 106 -17.36 -13.61 -5.20
CA GLY A 106 -18.22 -14.71 -4.73
C GLY A 106 -18.25 -14.73 -3.21
N ARG A 107 -19.32 -15.18 -2.62
CA ARG A 107 -19.39 -15.28 -1.16
C ARG A 107 -18.47 -16.38 -0.67
N ASN A 108 -17.58 -16.05 0.29
CA ASN A 108 -16.68 -17.01 0.90
C ASN A 108 -16.78 -16.93 2.43
N PRO A 109 -16.88 -18.05 3.14
CA PRO A 109 -16.98 -18.06 4.60
C PRO A 109 -15.67 -17.70 5.31
N PHE A 110 -14.52 -17.76 4.63
CA PHE A 110 -13.20 -17.59 5.24
C PHE A 110 -12.63 -16.17 5.14
N TYR A 111 -13.19 -15.34 4.23
CA TYR A 111 -12.70 -13.97 4.05
C TYR A 111 -13.83 -13.02 3.62
N SER A 112 -13.70 -11.78 4.01
CA SER A 112 -14.71 -10.73 3.76
C SER A 112 -14.42 -9.89 2.52
N GLU A 113 -13.24 -10.04 1.93
CA GLU A 113 -12.78 -9.33 0.73
C GLU A 113 -12.10 -10.32 -0.23
N HIS A 114 -12.22 -10.08 -1.53
CA HIS A 114 -11.52 -10.86 -2.55
C HIS A 114 -10.15 -10.27 -2.85
N SER A 115 -9.23 -11.11 -3.29
CA SER A 115 -8.01 -10.64 -3.93
C SER A 115 -8.36 -9.79 -5.15
N GLN A 116 -7.45 -8.92 -5.57
CA GLN A 116 -7.69 -8.03 -6.70
C GLN A 116 -6.41 -7.86 -7.52
N TRP A 117 -6.56 -7.89 -8.84
CA TRP A 117 -5.55 -7.41 -9.76
C TRP A 117 -5.52 -5.90 -9.71
N ILE A 118 -4.40 -5.35 -9.26
CA ILE A 118 -4.20 -3.90 -9.16
C ILE A 118 -2.70 -3.60 -9.09
N PRO A 119 -2.18 -2.66 -9.89
CA PRO A 119 -0.80 -2.26 -9.81
C PRO A 119 -0.47 -1.61 -8.46
N GLN A 120 0.73 -1.86 -7.94
CA GLN A 120 1.17 -1.33 -6.66
C GLN A 120 1.11 0.20 -6.60
N TYR A 121 1.46 0.90 -7.66
CA TYR A 121 1.40 2.36 -7.69
C TYR A 121 -0.03 2.90 -7.47
N THR A 122 -1.05 2.22 -8.01
CA THR A 122 -2.45 2.58 -7.75
C THR A 122 -2.85 2.32 -6.30
N VAL A 123 -2.35 1.23 -5.70
CA VAL A 123 -2.54 0.96 -4.26
C VAL A 123 -1.95 2.09 -3.43
N GLU A 124 -0.70 2.48 -3.72
CA GLU A 124 -0.02 3.56 -3.02
C GLU A 124 -0.73 4.90 -3.18
N GLU A 125 -1.22 5.22 -4.36
CA GLU A 125 -1.99 6.46 -4.61
C GLU A 125 -3.27 6.54 -3.76
N VAL A 126 -4.03 5.43 -3.69
CA VAL A 126 -5.23 5.35 -2.85
C VAL A 126 -4.88 5.50 -1.38
N MET A 127 -3.81 4.85 -0.92
CA MET A 127 -3.37 4.96 0.47
C MET A 127 -2.87 6.37 0.81
N ARG A 128 -2.07 7.00 -0.05
CA ARG A 128 -1.60 8.39 0.12
C ARG A 128 -2.76 9.37 0.21
N SER A 129 -3.74 9.22 -0.68
CA SER A 129 -4.96 10.03 -0.66
C SER A 129 -5.73 9.88 0.65
N HIS A 130 -5.78 8.68 1.23
CA HIS A 130 -6.41 8.47 2.53
C HIS A 130 -5.57 9.04 3.68
N VAL A 131 -4.26 8.82 3.68
CA VAL A 131 -3.35 9.38 4.70
C VAL A 131 -3.46 10.89 4.77
N SER A 132 -3.60 11.58 3.63
CA SER A 132 -3.76 13.04 3.60
C SER A 132 -5.04 13.56 4.29
N THR A 133 -6.00 12.69 4.58
CA THR A 133 -7.21 13.04 5.35
C THR A 133 -7.05 12.87 6.86
N LEU A 134 -5.94 12.30 7.32
CA LEU A 134 -5.69 12.01 8.73
C LEU A 134 -4.92 13.17 9.38
N PRO A 135 -5.52 13.94 10.30
CA PRO A 135 -4.94 15.19 10.80
C PRO A 135 -3.66 15.00 11.64
N SER A 136 -3.47 13.81 12.23
CA SER A 136 -2.27 13.48 13.01
C SER A 136 -1.10 12.97 12.18
N VAL A 137 -1.25 12.88 10.84
CA VAL A 137 -0.22 12.35 9.95
C VAL A 137 0.25 13.43 8.98
N GLN A 138 1.56 13.65 8.92
CA GLN A 138 2.18 14.52 7.94
C GLN A 138 3.05 13.72 6.98
N MET A 139 2.95 13.97 5.67
CA MET A 139 3.82 13.40 4.65
C MET A 139 4.77 14.47 4.11
N LEU A 140 6.06 14.20 4.13
CA LEU A 140 7.09 15.04 3.55
C LEU A 140 7.78 14.29 2.41
N PHE A 141 7.54 14.77 1.20
CA PHE A 141 8.19 14.28 -0.01
C PHE A 141 9.51 15.02 -0.27
N ASN A 142 10.32 14.51 -1.18
CA ASN A 142 11.66 15.06 -1.49
C ASN A 142 12.53 15.18 -0.23
N THR A 143 12.34 14.25 0.71
CA THR A 143 13.02 14.26 2.00
C THR A 143 13.70 12.90 2.20
N GLU A 144 15.01 12.88 1.99
CA GLU A 144 15.84 11.70 2.17
C GLU A 144 16.43 11.68 3.58
N VAL A 145 16.35 10.54 4.26
CA VAL A 145 17.00 10.32 5.55
C VAL A 145 18.40 9.78 5.28
N LEU A 146 19.40 10.55 5.69
CA LEU A 146 20.82 10.23 5.49
C LEU A 146 21.41 9.51 6.69
N GLN A 147 20.93 9.85 7.90
CA GLN A 147 21.48 9.31 9.13
C GLN A 147 20.37 9.16 10.18
N VAL A 148 20.49 8.11 10.99
CA VAL A 148 19.63 7.87 12.16
C VAL A 148 20.56 7.72 13.37
N SER A 149 20.28 8.46 14.44
CA SER A 149 20.97 8.33 15.72
C SER A 149 19.97 8.13 16.85
N GLN A 150 20.30 7.26 17.77
CA GLN A 150 19.47 6.94 18.93
C GLN A 150 20.14 7.48 20.20
N GLN A 151 19.35 8.18 20.99
CA GLN A 151 19.68 8.58 22.37
C GLN A 151 18.77 7.80 23.33
N ALA A 152 18.97 8.00 24.66
CA ALA A 152 18.22 7.23 25.66
C ALA A 152 16.69 7.32 25.47
N ASP A 153 16.18 8.52 25.19
CA ASP A 153 14.74 8.80 25.16
C ASP A 153 14.20 9.24 23.79
N GLN A 154 15.06 9.33 22.78
CA GLN A 154 14.65 9.82 21.46
C GLN A 154 15.50 9.27 20.33
N VAL A 155 14.94 9.31 19.12
CA VAL A 155 15.63 9.02 17.86
C VAL A 155 15.70 10.31 17.04
N GLN A 156 16.86 10.62 16.52
CA GLN A 156 17.11 11.77 15.68
C GLN A 156 17.44 11.31 14.26
N LEU A 157 16.80 11.95 13.27
CA LEU A 157 17.02 11.72 11.86
C LEU A 157 17.58 12.99 11.20
N VAL A 158 18.52 12.79 10.29
CA VAL A 158 19.13 13.84 9.46
C VAL A 158 18.95 13.51 7.99
#